data_bc6403507b9e15d0ff9de5c5b03ef876
#
_entry.id   bc6403507b9e15d0ff9de5c5b03ef876
#
_cell.length_a   1.000
_cell.length_b   1.000
_cell.length_c   1.000
_cell.angle_alpha   90.00
_cell.angle_beta   90.00
_cell.angle_gamma   90.00
#
_symmetry.space_group_name_H-M   'P 1'
#
loop_
_entity.id
_entity.type
_entity.pdbx_description
1 polymer ?
#
loop_
_entity_poly.entity_id
_entity_poly.type
_entity_poly.pdbx_seq_one_letter_code
_entity_poly.pdbx_strand_id
1 'polypeptide(L)'
;LQTRIEVACSGLGADVKADPIVAETMRNLYDGVPMDEVYKASILAARTLIEKDPDYTYATARLLFHTISREVLGRDVAQADMGQAYCDYFPGFIKKGVDAELLDEKLLQFDLKRLGAALKADRDLNFDYLGLQTLYDRYFLHVGKTRIELPQAFFMRVAMGLSLNEIDREARAIEFYEVLS
;
A
#
# COMPACT_ATOMS: atom_id res chain seq x y z
N LEU A 1 -1.53 -18.07 6.79
CA LEU A 1 -0.76 -18.00 5.54
C LEU A 1 -1.65 -18.30 4.34
N GLN A 2 -2.21 -19.50 4.24
CA GLN A 2 -3.01 -19.96 3.09
C GLN A 2 -4.13 -18.96 2.73
N THR A 3 -5.01 -18.63 3.66
CA THR A 3 -6.13 -17.68 3.44
C THR A 3 -5.67 -16.35 2.86
N ARG A 4 -4.52 -15.84 3.31
CA ARG A 4 -3.96 -14.58 2.80
C ARG A 4 -3.53 -14.69 1.35
N ILE A 5 -2.90 -15.79 0.98
CA ILE A 5 -2.46 -16.06 -0.39
C ILE A 5 -3.69 -16.25 -1.31
N GLU A 6 -4.72 -16.95 -0.83
CA GLU A 6 -5.99 -17.11 -1.55
C GLU A 6 -6.67 -15.76 -1.82
N VAL A 7 -6.71 -14.89 -0.81
CA VAL A 7 -7.23 -13.51 -0.97
C VAL A 7 -6.41 -12.72 -1.99
N ALA A 8 -5.08 -12.83 -1.94
CA ALA A 8 -4.21 -12.13 -2.90
C ALA A 8 -4.43 -12.59 -4.35
N CYS A 9 -4.76 -13.86 -4.57
CA CYS A 9 -5.05 -14.43 -5.88
C CYS A 9 -6.51 -14.20 -6.33
N SER A 10 -7.39 -13.78 -5.43
CA SER A 10 -8.82 -13.66 -5.71
C SER A 10 -9.10 -12.62 -6.81
N GLY A 11 -9.97 -12.99 -7.77
CA GLY A 11 -10.39 -12.11 -8.87
C GLY A 11 -9.33 -11.90 -9.95
N LEU A 12 -8.21 -12.59 -9.91
CA LEU A 12 -7.19 -12.62 -10.97
C LEU A 12 -7.50 -13.72 -11.99
N GLY A 13 -6.67 -13.84 -13.03
CA GLY A 13 -6.82 -14.84 -14.09
C GLY A 13 -6.99 -16.27 -13.57
N ALA A 14 -7.67 -17.12 -14.34
CA ALA A 14 -8.01 -18.49 -13.93
C ALA A 14 -6.77 -19.37 -13.64
N ASP A 15 -5.61 -19.01 -14.18
CA ASP A 15 -4.35 -19.72 -14.02
C ASP A 15 -3.55 -19.26 -12.78
N VAL A 16 -3.93 -18.15 -12.15
CA VAL A 16 -3.33 -17.67 -10.89
C VAL A 16 -3.91 -18.47 -9.71
N LYS A 17 -3.12 -19.39 -9.20
CA LYS A 17 -3.48 -20.29 -8.10
C LYS A 17 -2.71 -19.97 -6.83
N ALA A 18 -3.35 -20.15 -5.68
CA ALA A 18 -2.71 -20.00 -4.38
C ALA A 18 -1.78 -21.17 -4.04
N ASP A 19 -2.15 -22.39 -4.43
CA ASP A 19 -1.43 -23.63 -4.05
C ASP A 19 0.07 -23.61 -4.40
N PRO A 20 0.50 -23.19 -5.62
CA PRO A 20 1.93 -23.12 -5.93
C PRO A 20 2.69 -22.15 -5.03
N ILE A 21 2.07 -21.02 -4.66
CA ILE A 21 2.68 -20.03 -3.76
C ILE A 21 2.81 -20.63 -2.36
N VAL A 22 1.75 -21.27 -1.86
CA VAL A 22 1.75 -21.93 -0.54
C VAL A 22 2.83 -23.02 -0.49
N ALA A 23 2.87 -23.91 -1.50
CA ALA A 23 3.84 -24.99 -1.55
C ALA A 23 5.28 -24.49 -1.57
N GLU A 24 5.57 -23.46 -2.37
CA GLU A 24 6.91 -22.88 -2.45
C GLU A 24 7.28 -22.15 -1.16
N THR A 25 6.33 -21.41 -0.57
CA THR A 25 6.54 -20.76 0.74
C THR A 25 6.90 -21.78 1.80
N MET A 26 6.12 -22.86 1.92
CA MET A 26 6.32 -23.89 2.95
C MET A 26 7.67 -24.61 2.82
N ARG A 27 8.20 -24.78 1.61
CA ARG A 27 9.54 -25.37 1.41
C ARG A 27 10.67 -24.55 2.01
N ASN A 28 10.46 -23.23 2.12
CA ASN A 28 11.47 -22.28 2.59
C ASN A 28 11.33 -21.94 4.08
N LEU A 29 10.35 -22.54 4.77
CA LEU A 29 10.11 -22.28 6.20
C LEU A 29 10.76 -23.37 7.09
N TYR A 30 11.08 -22.99 8.30
CA TYR A 30 11.59 -23.86 9.36
C TYR A 30 10.80 -23.61 10.67
N ASP A 31 10.87 -24.54 11.61
CA ASP A 31 10.16 -24.42 12.88
C ASP A 31 10.65 -23.20 13.67
N GLY A 32 9.71 -22.37 14.12
CA GLY A 32 10.01 -21.15 14.88
C GLY A 32 10.37 -19.94 14.04
N VAL A 33 10.22 -20.01 12.70
CA VAL A 33 10.45 -18.86 11.81
C VAL A 33 9.56 -17.66 12.22
N PRO A 34 10.12 -16.43 12.31
CA PRO A 34 9.34 -15.23 12.61
C PRO A 34 8.28 -14.96 11.52
N MET A 35 7.11 -14.42 11.91
CA MET A 35 6.02 -14.17 10.97
C MET A 35 6.40 -13.22 9.83
N ASP A 36 7.28 -12.25 10.09
CA ASP A 36 7.74 -11.34 9.04
C ASP A 36 8.56 -12.05 7.96
N GLU A 37 9.31 -13.10 8.33
CA GLU A 37 10.01 -13.95 7.35
C GLU A 37 9.03 -14.83 6.55
N VAL A 38 7.93 -15.29 7.18
CA VAL A 38 6.85 -16.00 6.45
C VAL A 38 6.23 -15.11 5.38
N TYR A 39 6.00 -13.83 5.70
CA TYR A 39 5.46 -12.87 4.71
C TYR A 39 6.42 -12.62 3.57
N LYS A 40 7.70 -12.39 3.86
CA LYS A 40 8.75 -12.25 2.84
C LYS A 40 8.86 -13.49 1.96
N ALA A 41 8.85 -14.68 2.55
CA ALA A 41 8.91 -15.94 1.82
C ALA A 41 7.72 -16.09 0.85
N SER A 42 6.51 -15.68 1.26
CA SER A 42 5.32 -15.74 0.40
C SER A 42 5.40 -14.75 -0.78
N ILE A 43 5.94 -13.55 -0.58
CA ILE A 43 6.17 -12.57 -1.65
C ILE A 43 7.20 -13.12 -2.64
N LEU A 44 8.31 -13.66 -2.15
CA LEU A 44 9.35 -14.25 -3.00
C LEU A 44 8.84 -15.45 -3.79
N ALA A 45 8.05 -16.33 -3.16
CA ALA A 45 7.42 -17.47 -3.83
C ALA A 45 6.48 -17.02 -4.95
N ALA A 46 5.59 -16.05 -4.69
CA ALA A 46 4.68 -15.51 -5.71
C ALA A 46 5.45 -14.86 -6.86
N ARG A 47 6.51 -14.11 -6.56
CA ARG A 47 7.35 -13.45 -7.55
C ARG A 47 7.97 -14.41 -8.56
N THR A 48 8.39 -15.62 -8.13
CA THR A 48 8.98 -16.61 -9.07
C THR A 48 7.97 -17.13 -10.08
N LEU A 49 6.67 -16.99 -9.82
CA LEU A 49 5.62 -17.44 -10.71
C LEU A 49 5.26 -16.42 -11.79
N ILE A 50 5.73 -15.19 -11.70
CA ILE A 50 5.49 -14.13 -12.71
C ILE A 50 6.03 -14.56 -14.09
N GLU A 51 7.12 -15.34 -14.13
CA GLU A 51 7.66 -15.87 -15.40
C GLU A 51 6.74 -16.90 -16.05
N LYS A 52 5.88 -17.57 -15.26
CA LYS A 52 4.93 -18.58 -15.76
C LYS A 52 3.62 -17.96 -16.23
N ASP A 53 3.11 -17.02 -15.44
CA ASP A 53 1.91 -16.25 -15.74
C ASP A 53 2.08 -14.82 -15.21
N PRO A 54 2.05 -13.79 -16.10
CA PRO A 54 2.25 -12.39 -15.73
C PRO A 54 1.28 -11.87 -14.66
N ASP A 55 0.06 -12.44 -14.56
CA ASP A 55 -0.94 -12.00 -13.58
C ASP A 55 -0.54 -12.29 -12.13
N TYR A 56 0.46 -13.16 -11.90
CA TYR A 56 1.07 -13.30 -10.57
C TYR A 56 1.73 -12.01 -10.08
N THR A 57 2.00 -11.03 -10.95
CA THR A 57 2.51 -9.72 -10.52
C THR A 57 1.53 -9.02 -9.59
N TYR A 58 0.21 -9.13 -9.86
CA TYR A 58 -0.82 -8.55 -9.01
C TYR A 58 -0.97 -9.29 -7.67
N ALA A 59 -0.93 -10.62 -7.68
CA ALA A 59 -0.93 -11.40 -6.44
C ALA A 59 0.28 -11.06 -5.57
N THR A 60 1.47 -10.93 -6.17
CA THR A 60 2.70 -10.56 -5.48
C THR A 60 2.62 -9.14 -4.91
N ALA A 61 2.06 -8.18 -5.68
CA ALA A 61 1.83 -6.81 -5.20
C ALA A 61 0.87 -6.76 -4.01
N ARG A 62 -0.21 -7.55 -4.03
CA ARG A 62 -1.17 -7.60 -2.92
C ARG A 62 -0.58 -8.20 -1.65
N LEU A 63 0.29 -9.21 -1.77
CA LEU A 63 1.05 -9.75 -0.64
C LEU A 63 2.04 -8.71 -0.08
N LEU A 64 2.72 -7.97 -0.94
CA LEU A 64 3.60 -6.87 -0.55
C LEU A 64 2.80 -5.74 0.12
N PHE A 65 1.67 -5.33 -0.46
CA PHE A 65 0.81 -4.29 0.10
C PHE A 65 0.34 -4.63 1.51
N HIS A 66 -0.04 -5.89 1.76
CA HIS A 66 -0.38 -6.34 3.10
C HIS A 66 0.76 -6.10 4.11
N THR A 67 2.00 -6.36 3.71
CA THR A 67 3.18 -6.12 4.56
C THR A 67 3.38 -4.63 4.81
N ILE A 68 3.25 -3.81 3.77
CA ILE A 68 3.35 -2.34 3.86
C ILE A 68 2.25 -1.78 4.77
N SER A 69 1.00 -2.17 4.55
CA SER A 69 -0.14 -1.67 5.34
C SER A 69 0.00 -2.02 6.83
N ARG A 70 0.48 -3.22 7.13
CA ARG A 70 0.77 -3.65 8.50
C ARG A 70 1.90 -2.84 9.13
N GLU A 71 2.98 -2.56 8.40
CA GLU A 71 4.09 -1.71 8.87
C GLU A 71 3.57 -0.31 9.23
N VAL A 72 2.79 0.29 8.33
CA VAL A 72 2.32 1.68 8.46
C VAL A 72 1.22 1.82 9.51
N LEU A 73 0.24 0.92 9.51
CA LEU A 73 -0.93 0.97 10.39
C LEU A 73 -0.71 0.28 11.75
N GLY A 74 0.37 -0.52 11.88
CA GLY A 74 0.68 -1.28 13.10
C GLY A 74 -0.28 -2.44 13.39
N ARG A 75 -1.18 -2.78 12.46
CA ARG A 75 -2.17 -3.85 12.57
C ARG A 75 -2.55 -4.42 11.22
N ASP A 76 -3.08 -5.63 11.23
CA ASP A 76 -3.70 -6.21 10.03
C ASP A 76 -5.06 -5.54 9.76
N VAL A 77 -5.29 -5.16 8.51
CA VAL A 77 -6.55 -4.58 8.03
C VAL A 77 -7.02 -5.38 6.81
N ALA A 78 -8.27 -5.82 6.83
CA ALA A 78 -8.86 -6.47 5.67
C ALA A 78 -9.09 -5.45 4.53
N GLN A 79 -9.01 -5.88 3.27
CA GLN A 79 -9.20 -4.99 2.12
C GLN A 79 -10.54 -4.25 2.16
N ALA A 80 -11.60 -4.92 2.63
CA ALA A 80 -12.93 -4.30 2.77
C ALA A 80 -12.96 -3.11 3.75
N ASP A 81 -12.05 -3.09 4.72
CA ASP A 81 -11.96 -2.06 5.75
C ASP A 81 -10.91 -0.98 5.43
N MET A 82 -10.16 -1.16 4.33
CA MET A 82 -9.06 -0.24 3.99
C MET A 82 -9.55 1.18 3.70
N GLY A 83 -10.75 1.37 3.15
CA GLY A 83 -11.31 2.71 2.93
C GLY A 83 -11.45 3.49 4.24
N GLN A 84 -12.00 2.87 5.27
CA GLN A 84 -12.11 3.49 6.59
C GLN A 84 -10.73 3.67 7.24
N ALA A 85 -9.84 2.69 7.09
CA ALA A 85 -8.49 2.78 7.62
C ALA A 85 -7.71 3.97 7.02
N TYR A 86 -7.84 4.22 5.72
CA TYR A 86 -7.27 5.41 5.07
C TYR A 86 -7.85 6.70 5.62
N CYS A 87 -9.17 6.76 5.77
CA CYS A 87 -9.87 7.95 6.30
C CYS A 87 -9.37 8.31 7.70
N ASP A 88 -9.24 7.31 8.57
CA ASP A 88 -8.79 7.50 9.96
C ASP A 88 -7.30 7.83 10.06
N TYR A 89 -6.48 7.21 9.20
CA TYR A 89 -5.03 7.32 9.21
C TYR A 89 -4.53 8.65 8.62
N PHE A 90 -5.14 9.14 7.53
CA PHE A 90 -4.59 10.20 6.69
C PHE A 90 -4.27 11.51 7.43
N PRO A 91 -5.13 12.05 8.30
CA PRO A 91 -4.80 13.26 9.05
C PRO A 91 -3.58 13.11 9.96
N GLY A 92 -3.48 11.95 10.62
CA GLY A 92 -2.34 11.63 11.49
C GLY A 92 -1.04 11.45 10.71
N PHE A 93 -1.11 10.89 9.50
CA PHE A 93 0.02 10.75 8.60
C PHE A 93 0.61 12.12 8.21
N ILE A 94 -0.22 13.06 7.74
CA ILE A 94 0.25 14.41 7.37
C ILE A 94 0.89 15.10 8.58
N LYS A 95 0.24 15.05 9.74
CA LYS A 95 0.81 15.60 10.96
C LYS A 95 2.17 15.00 11.31
N LYS A 96 2.28 13.67 11.27
CA LYS A 96 3.53 12.95 11.56
C LYS A 96 4.64 13.31 10.57
N GLY A 97 4.29 13.51 9.29
CA GLY A 97 5.25 13.93 8.26
C GLY A 97 5.75 15.36 8.49
N VAL A 98 4.89 16.27 8.94
CA VAL A 98 5.28 17.65 9.31
C VAL A 98 6.12 17.66 10.58
N ASP A 99 5.70 16.94 11.63
CA ASP A 99 6.45 16.83 12.88
C ASP A 99 7.86 16.23 12.69
N ALA A 100 8.02 15.39 11.67
CA ALA A 100 9.31 14.80 11.28
C ALA A 100 10.11 15.65 10.26
N GLU A 101 9.66 16.88 9.95
CA GLU A 101 10.28 17.78 8.97
C GLU A 101 10.40 17.20 7.55
N LEU A 102 9.54 16.23 7.21
CA LEU A 102 9.46 15.60 5.89
C LEU A 102 8.43 16.28 4.97
N LEU A 103 7.48 17.01 5.54
CA LEU A 103 6.39 17.69 4.85
C LEU A 103 6.32 19.18 5.26
N ASP A 104 5.89 20.02 4.31
CA ASP A 104 5.63 21.44 4.57
C ASP A 104 4.42 21.58 5.51
N GLU A 105 4.54 22.43 6.54
CA GLU A 105 3.48 22.74 7.50
C GLU A 105 2.20 23.28 6.86
N LYS A 106 2.29 23.89 5.68
CA LYS A 106 1.12 24.36 4.91
C LYS A 106 0.13 23.25 4.58
N LEU A 107 0.58 22.00 4.53
CA LEU A 107 -0.30 20.85 4.30
C LEU A 107 -1.30 20.64 5.46
N LEU A 108 -0.97 21.08 6.67
CA LEU A 108 -1.89 21.04 7.82
C LEU A 108 -3.09 21.99 7.69
N GLN A 109 -3.02 22.96 6.76
CA GLN A 109 -4.10 23.92 6.52
C GLN A 109 -5.23 23.38 5.64
N PHE A 110 -5.03 22.22 5.00
CA PHE A 110 -6.08 21.53 4.23
C PHE A 110 -7.12 20.89 5.14
N ASP A 111 -8.33 20.70 4.65
CA ASP A 111 -9.32 19.83 5.27
C ASP A 111 -8.89 18.37 5.09
N LEU A 112 -8.03 17.89 5.99
CA LEU A 112 -7.44 16.55 5.93
C LEU A 112 -8.49 15.44 6.08
N LYS A 113 -9.62 15.69 6.75
CA LYS A 113 -10.72 14.71 6.84
C LYS A 113 -11.42 14.56 5.51
N ARG A 114 -11.71 15.67 4.82
CA ARG A 114 -12.28 15.65 3.47
C ARG A 114 -11.37 14.93 2.48
N LEU A 115 -10.06 15.20 2.52
CA LEU A 115 -9.09 14.55 1.65
C LEU A 115 -8.93 13.06 1.98
N GLY A 116 -8.88 12.70 3.26
CA GLY A 116 -8.83 11.29 3.68
C GLY A 116 -10.06 10.49 3.23
N ALA A 117 -11.25 11.09 3.28
CA ALA A 117 -12.48 10.48 2.80
C ALA A 117 -12.55 10.33 1.27
N ALA A 118 -11.74 11.09 0.52
CA ALA A 118 -11.67 11.01 -0.94
C ALA A 118 -10.73 9.90 -1.45
N LEU A 119 -9.94 9.26 -0.56
CA LEU A 119 -9.00 8.20 -0.94
C LEU A 119 -9.73 6.93 -1.37
N LYS A 120 -9.28 6.31 -2.44
CA LYS A 120 -9.88 5.13 -3.06
C LYS A 120 -8.99 3.90 -2.83
N ALA A 121 -9.25 3.20 -1.74
CA ALA A 121 -8.46 2.05 -1.30
C ALA A 121 -8.47 0.87 -2.29
N ASP A 122 -9.51 0.74 -3.11
CA ASP A 122 -9.62 -0.28 -4.15
C ASP A 122 -8.56 -0.14 -5.25
N ARG A 123 -8.03 1.06 -5.46
CA ARG A 123 -6.93 1.31 -6.40
C ARG A 123 -5.62 0.63 -6.00
N ASP A 124 -5.44 0.31 -4.72
CA ASP A 124 -4.27 -0.44 -4.25
C ASP A 124 -4.18 -1.84 -4.84
N LEU A 125 -5.31 -2.40 -5.30
CA LEU A 125 -5.37 -3.72 -5.94
C LEU A 125 -4.87 -3.71 -7.41
N ASN A 126 -4.68 -2.53 -8.00
CA ASN A 126 -4.28 -2.36 -9.40
C ASN A 126 -2.75 -2.28 -9.59
N PHE A 127 -1.99 -2.21 -8.51
CA PHE A 127 -0.53 -2.19 -8.61
C PHE A 127 0.02 -3.52 -9.12
N ASP A 128 0.97 -3.43 -10.04
CA ASP A 128 1.91 -4.52 -10.28
C ASP A 128 2.99 -4.56 -9.19
N TYR A 129 3.69 -5.68 -9.09
CA TYR A 129 4.72 -5.86 -8.06
C TYR A 129 5.86 -4.85 -8.18
N LEU A 130 6.37 -4.63 -9.40
CA LEU A 130 7.52 -3.75 -9.61
C LEU A 130 7.18 -2.29 -9.28
N GLY A 131 5.99 -1.84 -9.67
CA GLY A 131 5.50 -0.50 -9.37
C GLY A 131 5.38 -0.26 -7.87
N LEU A 132 4.71 -1.15 -7.16
CA LEU A 132 4.53 -1.01 -5.72
C LEU A 132 5.85 -1.14 -4.95
N GLN A 133 6.72 -2.08 -5.34
CA GLN A 133 8.06 -2.25 -4.75
C GLN A 133 8.91 -0.98 -4.95
N THR A 134 8.82 -0.35 -6.12
CA THR A 134 9.54 0.89 -6.41
C THR A 134 9.05 2.05 -5.53
N LEU A 135 7.73 2.18 -5.36
CA LEU A 135 7.16 3.19 -4.46
C LEU A 135 7.64 2.97 -3.01
N TYR A 136 7.58 1.75 -2.55
CA TYR A 136 8.02 1.38 -1.19
C TYR A 136 9.50 1.68 -0.97
N ASP A 137 10.37 1.28 -1.89
CA ASP A 137 11.81 1.39 -1.71
C ASP A 137 12.33 2.82 -1.86
N ARG A 138 11.70 3.63 -2.72
CA ARG A 138 12.28 4.90 -3.17
C ARG A 138 11.45 6.15 -2.84
N TYR A 139 10.13 6.02 -2.68
CA TYR A 139 9.24 7.17 -2.64
C TYR A 139 8.46 7.33 -1.35
N PHE A 140 8.05 6.25 -0.71
CA PHE A 140 7.27 6.34 0.52
C PHE A 140 8.09 6.94 1.66
N LEU A 141 7.51 7.93 2.32
CA LEU A 141 8.10 8.59 3.47
C LEU A 141 8.32 7.59 4.62
N HIS A 142 9.42 7.77 5.32
CA HIS A 142 9.77 6.96 6.49
C HIS A 142 10.36 7.81 7.59
N VAL A 143 10.14 7.40 8.83
CA VAL A 143 10.78 7.97 10.02
C VAL A 143 11.67 6.88 10.62
N GLY A 144 12.96 7.14 10.67
CA GLY A 144 13.94 6.11 10.98
C GLY A 144 13.92 4.99 9.94
N LYS A 145 13.58 3.76 10.36
CA LYS A 145 13.50 2.58 9.47
C LYS A 145 12.06 2.18 9.12
N THR A 146 11.05 2.89 9.63
CA THR A 146 9.63 2.54 9.49
C THR A 146 8.96 3.46 8.48
N ARG A 147 8.31 2.89 7.44
CA ARG A 147 7.46 3.65 6.52
C ARG A 147 6.26 4.20 7.27
N ILE A 148 5.87 5.40 6.90
CA ILE A 148 4.70 6.07 7.45
C ILE A 148 3.64 6.35 6.39
N GLU A 149 3.88 5.96 5.14
CA GLU A 149 3.08 6.31 3.98
C GLU A 149 2.52 5.08 3.26
N LEU A 150 1.22 5.16 2.93
CA LEU A 150 0.50 4.19 2.11
C LEU A 150 0.30 4.73 0.68
N PRO A 151 0.06 3.88 -0.34
CA PRO A 151 0.03 4.31 -1.75
C PRO A 151 -0.95 5.45 -2.03
N GLN A 152 -2.20 5.35 -1.56
CA GLN A 152 -3.18 6.40 -1.83
C GLN A 152 -2.86 7.70 -1.08
N ALA A 153 -2.27 7.61 0.10
CA ALA A 153 -1.78 8.77 0.85
C ALA A 153 -0.62 9.45 0.12
N PHE A 154 0.27 8.68 -0.51
CA PHE A 154 1.35 9.20 -1.35
C PHE A 154 0.80 10.04 -2.51
N PHE A 155 -0.15 9.54 -3.28
CA PHE A 155 -0.72 10.29 -4.40
C PHE A 155 -1.46 11.54 -3.93
N MET A 156 -2.24 11.45 -2.84
CA MET A 156 -2.93 12.61 -2.29
C MET A 156 -1.95 13.66 -1.77
N ARG A 157 -0.87 13.26 -1.09
CA ARG A 157 0.16 14.20 -0.63
C ARG A 157 0.80 14.97 -1.79
N VAL A 158 1.12 14.28 -2.89
CA VAL A 158 1.64 14.93 -4.11
C VAL A 158 0.61 15.90 -4.68
N ALA A 159 -0.65 15.48 -4.78
CA ALA A 159 -1.74 16.32 -5.26
C ALA A 159 -1.95 17.58 -4.38
N MET A 160 -1.85 17.44 -3.05
CA MET A 160 -1.89 18.57 -2.12
C MET A 160 -0.75 19.56 -2.37
N GLY A 161 0.47 19.05 -2.56
CA GLY A 161 1.63 19.89 -2.87
C GLY A 161 1.45 20.71 -4.14
N LEU A 162 0.86 20.11 -5.18
CA LEU A 162 0.56 20.79 -6.45
C LEU A 162 -0.56 21.83 -6.32
N SER A 163 -1.47 21.68 -5.37
CA SER A 163 -2.65 22.54 -5.20
C SER A 163 -2.53 23.58 -4.08
N LEU A 164 -1.36 23.76 -3.48
CA LEU A 164 -1.14 24.69 -2.37
C LEU A 164 -1.61 26.14 -2.68
N ASN A 165 -1.45 26.59 -3.91
CA ASN A 165 -1.77 27.96 -4.33
C ASN A 165 -3.10 28.07 -5.09
N GLU A 166 -3.87 27.00 -5.16
CA GLU A 166 -5.17 26.99 -5.80
C GLU A 166 -6.26 27.64 -4.92
N ILE A 167 -7.26 28.29 -5.54
CA ILE A 167 -8.35 28.96 -4.82
C ILE A 167 -9.19 27.96 -4.03
N ASP A 168 -9.64 26.86 -4.68
CA ASP A 168 -10.30 25.72 -4.04
C ASP A 168 -9.33 24.54 -3.99
N ARG A 169 -8.34 24.66 -3.12
CA ARG A 169 -7.21 23.73 -3.07
C ARG A 169 -7.61 22.29 -2.72
N GLU A 170 -8.65 22.09 -1.90
CA GLU A 170 -9.15 20.76 -1.58
C GLU A 170 -9.78 20.08 -2.80
N ALA A 171 -10.62 20.80 -3.55
CA ALA A 171 -11.20 20.28 -4.78
C ALA A 171 -10.13 19.99 -5.85
N ARG A 172 -9.14 20.88 -5.98
CA ARG A 172 -8.01 20.66 -6.88
C ARG A 172 -7.11 19.51 -6.46
N ALA A 173 -6.85 19.35 -5.18
CA ALA A 173 -6.10 18.20 -4.66
C ALA A 173 -6.82 16.88 -5.01
N ILE A 174 -8.13 16.82 -4.84
CA ILE A 174 -8.93 15.63 -5.20
C ILE A 174 -8.88 15.38 -6.71
N GLU A 175 -9.02 16.41 -7.54
CA GLU A 175 -8.93 16.29 -9.00
C GLU A 175 -7.56 15.79 -9.45
N PHE A 176 -6.47 16.33 -8.91
CA PHE A 176 -5.11 15.86 -9.22
C PHE A 176 -4.88 14.45 -8.73
N TYR A 177 -5.37 14.12 -7.53
CA TYR A 177 -5.32 12.75 -7.00
C TYR A 177 -6.01 11.74 -7.93
N GLU A 178 -7.18 12.09 -8.47
CA GLU A 178 -7.91 11.22 -9.41
C GLU A 178 -7.12 10.92 -10.69
N VAL A 179 -6.27 11.86 -11.11
CA VAL A 179 -5.42 11.68 -12.30
C VAL A 179 -4.13 10.91 -11.99
N LEU A 180 -3.58 11.08 -10.79
CA LEU A 180 -2.28 10.52 -10.39
C LEU A 180 -2.37 9.06 -9.91
N SER A 181 -3.49 8.67 -9.32
CA SER A 181 -3.65 7.39 -8.60
C SER A 181 -4.29 6.24 -9.41
#